data_34296246ab58ef54d339b0609e0d0416
#
_entry.id   34296246ab58ef54d339b0609e0d0416
#
_cell.length_a   1.000
_cell.length_b   1.000
_cell.length_c   1.000
_cell.angle_alpha   90.00
_cell.angle_beta   90.00
_cell.angle_gamma   90.00
#
_symmetry.space_group_name_H-M   'P 1'
#
loop_
_entity.id
_entity.type
_entity.pdbx_description
1 polymer ?
#
loop_
_entity_poly.entity_id
_entity_poly.type
_entity_poly.pdbx_seq_one_letter_code
_entity_poly.pdbx_strand_id
1 'polypeptide(L)'
;GRVTKSNATNIGYLAQIDKADPKSTVGEVVLGDREKHEWAGDARIREIFTGLFGGFDDHLFERTFGNLSGGEKRRVGLAKLLIDDIQLVLLDEPTNHLDVEGVAWLAAHLKKRTDLAVLVVTHDRWFLDEITDRTWEVVQGAVEEYDGGYSAFVLAKAERSRQASATEARRNNL
;
A
#
# COMPACT_ATOMS: atom_id res chain seq x y z
N GLY A 1 10.60 7.61 19.87
CA GLY A 1 11.46 6.78 19.03
C GLY A 1 12.20 7.62 18.00
N ARG A 2 13.27 7.08 17.44
CA ARG A 2 14.06 7.73 16.39
C ARG A 2 13.98 6.91 15.11
N VAL A 3 13.65 7.56 14.00
CA VAL A 3 13.68 6.95 12.66
C VAL A 3 14.91 7.48 11.92
N THR A 4 15.72 6.60 11.38
CA THR A 4 16.86 6.95 10.55
C THR A 4 16.70 6.32 9.17
N LYS A 5 16.99 7.08 8.12
CA LYS A 5 16.99 6.59 6.73
C LYS A 5 18.30 6.96 6.05
N SER A 6 18.71 6.18 5.06
CA SER A 6 19.78 6.57 4.14
C SER A 6 19.33 7.74 3.26
N ASN A 7 20.24 8.64 2.93
CA ASN A 7 19.95 9.76 2.02
C ASN A 7 19.57 9.30 0.60
N ALA A 8 19.96 8.08 0.23
CA ALA A 8 19.64 7.49 -1.07
C ALA A 8 18.27 6.78 -1.11
N THR A 9 17.54 6.71 0.01
CA THR A 9 16.26 6.00 0.07
C THR A 9 15.10 6.97 -0.14
N ASN A 10 14.33 6.77 -1.21
CA ASN A 10 13.09 7.48 -1.46
C ASN A 10 11.93 6.72 -0.83
N ILE A 11 11.20 7.39 0.06
CA ILE A 11 10.04 6.81 0.76
C ILE A 11 8.79 7.48 0.23
N GLY A 12 7.85 6.67 -0.27
CA GLY A 12 6.52 7.12 -0.67
C GLY A 12 5.49 6.89 0.43
N TYR A 13 4.60 7.85 0.62
CA TYR A 13 3.51 7.77 1.59
C TYR A 13 2.19 8.26 0.99
N LEU A 14 1.15 7.46 1.10
CA LEU A 14 -0.12 7.71 0.40
C LEU A 14 -0.81 9.03 0.82
N ALA A 15 -0.69 9.44 2.07
CA ALA A 15 -1.31 10.69 2.56
C ALA A 15 -0.67 11.98 2.03
N GLN A 16 0.44 11.91 1.30
CA GLN A 16 1.09 13.12 0.74
C GLN A 16 0.28 13.78 -0.37
N ILE A 17 -0.67 13.06 -0.98
CA ILE A 17 -1.51 13.60 -2.05
C ILE A 17 -2.51 14.65 -1.56
N ASP A 18 -2.88 14.64 -0.28
CA ASP A 18 -3.80 15.63 0.30
C ASP A 18 -3.26 17.06 0.24
N LYS A 19 -1.96 17.22 -0.07
CA LYS A 19 -1.29 18.52 -0.24
C LYS A 19 -1.25 19.00 -1.70
N ALA A 20 -1.80 18.24 -2.65
CA ALA A 20 -1.84 18.66 -4.05
C ALA A 20 -2.71 19.90 -4.23
N ASP A 21 -2.30 20.81 -5.13
CA ASP A 21 -3.11 22.00 -5.45
C ASP A 21 -4.45 21.56 -6.06
N PRO A 22 -5.59 21.94 -5.45
CA PRO A 22 -6.92 21.60 -5.98
C PRO A 22 -7.19 22.11 -7.40
N LYS A 23 -6.45 23.11 -7.86
CA LYS A 23 -6.58 23.69 -9.19
C LYS A 23 -5.81 22.95 -10.28
N SER A 24 -4.81 22.15 -9.88
CA SER A 24 -4.03 21.33 -10.80
C SER A 24 -4.90 20.26 -11.45
N THR A 25 -4.51 19.85 -12.63
CA THR A 25 -5.09 18.67 -13.29
C THR A 25 -4.54 17.38 -12.65
N VAL A 26 -5.25 16.27 -12.85
CA VAL A 26 -4.76 14.94 -12.43
C VAL A 26 -3.41 14.65 -13.06
N GLY A 27 -3.22 15.00 -14.33
CA GLY A 27 -1.94 14.83 -15.02
C GLY A 27 -0.80 15.56 -14.33
N GLU A 28 -0.98 16.84 -14.00
CA GLU A 28 0.02 17.64 -13.27
C GLU A 28 0.33 17.06 -11.88
N VAL A 29 -0.69 16.58 -11.17
CA VAL A 29 -0.50 15.98 -9.83
C VAL A 29 0.30 14.68 -9.89
N VAL A 30 0.03 13.83 -10.88
CA VAL A 30 0.64 12.49 -10.98
C VAL A 30 2.00 12.54 -11.65
N LEU A 31 2.10 13.30 -12.75
CA LEU A 31 3.26 13.28 -13.64
C LEU A 31 4.22 14.45 -13.39
N GLY A 32 3.76 15.47 -12.63
CA GLY A 32 4.53 16.68 -12.41
C GLY A 32 4.79 17.41 -13.73
N ASP A 33 6.02 17.89 -13.88
CA ASP A 33 6.45 18.66 -15.06
C ASP A 33 6.82 17.79 -16.27
N ARG A 34 6.50 16.47 -16.25
CA ARG A 34 6.79 15.57 -17.37
C ARG A 34 5.94 15.95 -18.58
N GLU A 35 6.59 16.11 -19.72
CA GLU A 35 5.91 16.42 -20.97
C GLU A 35 5.06 15.25 -21.48
N LYS A 36 3.93 15.55 -22.16
CA LYS A 36 3.01 14.50 -22.65
C LYS A 36 3.70 13.43 -23.49
N HIS A 37 4.70 13.78 -24.28
CA HIS A 37 5.45 12.83 -25.09
C HIS A 37 6.34 11.88 -24.28
N GLU A 38 6.75 12.25 -23.07
CA GLU A 38 7.59 11.41 -22.20
C GLU A 38 6.80 10.27 -21.55
N TRP A 39 5.52 10.46 -21.30
CA TRP A 39 4.70 9.49 -20.57
C TRP A 39 3.59 8.83 -21.41
N ALA A 40 3.13 9.45 -22.50
CA ALA A 40 2.02 8.92 -23.31
C ALA A 40 2.30 7.54 -23.91
N GLY A 41 3.59 7.24 -24.15
CA GLY A 41 4.08 5.92 -24.60
C GLY A 41 4.50 4.98 -23.48
N ASP A 42 4.47 5.41 -22.20
CA ASP A 42 4.89 4.57 -21.07
C ASP A 42 3.81 3.54 -20.72
N ALA A 43 4.10 2.27 -21.07
CA ALA A 43 3.22 1.16 -20.81
C ALA A 43 2.95 0.94 -19.32
N ARG A 44 3.90 1.27 -18.43
CA ARG A 44 3.78 1.17 -16.97
C ARG A 44 2.73 2.13 -16.44
N ILE A 45 2.75 3.39 -16.88
CA ILE A 45 1.75 4.38 -16.46
C ILE A 45 0.35 3.96 -16.89
N ARG A 46 0.22 3.48 -18.14
CA ARG A 46 -1.04 2.98 -18.69
C ARG A 46 -1.54 1.76 -17.90
N GLU A 47 -0.67 0.81 -17.56
CA GLU A 47 -1.00 -0.36 -16.76
C GLU A 47 -1.52 0.04 -15.37
N ILE A 48 -0.86 0.99 -14.69
CA ILE A 48 -1.24 1.46 -13.36
C ILE A 48 -2.62 2.12 -13.39
N PHE A 49 -2.88 3.00 -14.35
CA PHE A 49 -4.18 3.66 -14.46
C PHE A 49 -5.28 2.68 -14.84
N THR A 50 -5.02 1.75 -15.74
CA THR A 50 -5.99 0.70 -16.11
C THR A 50 -6.35 -0.15 -14.89
N GLY A 51 -5.37 -0.55 -14.09
CA GLY A 51 -5.58 -1.37 -12.90
C GLY A 51 -6.35 -0.66 -11.78
N LEU A 52 -6.11 0.64 -11.60
CA LEU A 52 -6.74 1.40 -10.51
C LEU A 52 -8.07 2.05 -10.88
N PHE A 53 -8.32 2.29 -12.17
CA PHE A 53 -9.52 2.99 -12.63
C PHE A 53 -10.40 2.16 -13.56
N GLY A 54 -10.02 0.91 -13.84
CA GLY A 54 -10.76 0.02 -14.73
C GLY A 54 -10.58 0.33 -16.23
N GLY A 55 -9.69 1.27 -16.56
CA GLY A 55 -9.39 1.68 -17.93
C GLY A 55 -8.43 2.87 -17.97
N PHE A 56 -7.77 3.05 -19.11
CA PHE A 56 -6.97 4.23 -19.36
C PHE A 56 -7.81 5.24 -20.14
N ASP A 57 -8.11 6.38 -19.51
CA ASP A 57 -8.90 7.47 -20.11
C ASP A 57 -8.07 8.77 -20.09
N ASP A 58 -7.73 9.27 -21.28
CA ASP A 58 -7.00 10.53 -21.41
C ASP A 58 -7.75 11.71 -20.77
N HIS A 59 -9.09 11.69 -20.78
CA HIS A 59 -9.89 12.73 -20.14
C HIS A 59 -9.73 12.78 -18.63
N LEU A 60 -9.36 11.66 -17.98
CA LEU A 60 -9.08 11.65 -16.55
C LEU A 60 -7.91 12.59 -16.21
N PHE A 61 -6.88 12.61 -17.04
CA PHE A 61 -5.71 13.47 -16.83
C PHE A 61 -6.01 14.96 -16.94
N GLU A 62 -7.02 15.32 -17.70
CA GLU A 62 -7.45 16.72 -17.91
C GLU A 62 -8.40 17.21 -16.80
N ARG A 63 -8.95 16.29 -15.98
CA ARG A 63 -9.85 16.67 -14.88
C ARG A 63 -9.10 17.43 -13.80
N THR A 64 -9.73 18.46 -13.26
CA THR A 64 -9.21 19.21 -12.12
C THR A 64 -9.25 18.35 -10.86
N PHE A 65 -8.11 18.22 -10.19
CA PHE A 65 -7.94 17.38 -9.00
C PHE A 65 -8.94 17.72 -7.89
N GLY A 66 -9.24 19.01 -7.69
CA GLY A 66 -10.21 19.47 -6.68
C GLY A 66 -11.62 18.92 -6.89
N ASN A 67 -12.01 18.63 -8.14
CA ASN A 67 -13.34 18.13 -8.51
C ASN A 67 -13.50 16.61 -8.38
N LEU A 68 -12.45 15.90 -8.01
CA LEU A 68 -12.50 14.46 -7.77
C LEU A 68 -13.17 14.14 -6.44
N SER A 69 -13.88 13.00 -6.40
CA SER A 69 -14.33 12.40 -5.14
C SER A 69 -13.13 11.99 -4.27
N GLY A 70 -13.35 11.80 -2.97
CA GLY A 70 -12.29 11.33 -2.06
C GLY A 70 -11.67 10.00 -2.50
N GLY A 71 -12.50 9.08 -2.99
CA GLY A 71 -12.01 7.80 -3.51
C GLY A 71 -11.17 7.94 -4.79
N GLU A 72 -11.58 8.82 -5.72
CA GLU A 72 -10.77 9.12 -6.90
C GLU A 72 -9.45 9.77 -6.54
N LYS A 73 -9.45 10.75 -5.63
CA LYS A 73 -8.21 11.38 -5.13
C LYS A 73 -7.25 10.36 -4.56
N ARG A 74 -7.76 9.41 -3.77
CA ARG A 74 -6.94 8.36 -3.16
C ARG A 74 -6.35 7.41 -4.22
N ARG A 75 -7.13 7.04 -5.24
CA ARG A 75 -6.62 6.25 -6.39
C ARG A 75 -5.57 7.01 -7.20
N VAL A 76 -5.76 8.30 -7.42
CA VAL A 76 -4.74 9.17 -8.06
C VAL A 76 -3.46 9.20 -7.23
N GLY A 77 -3.56 9.30 -5.90
CA GLY A 77 -2.42 9.25 -5.00
C GLY A 77 -1.66 7.95 -5.05
N LEU A 78 -2.39 6.85 -5.09
CA LEU A 78 -1.79 5.52 -5.24
C LEU A 78 -1.10 5.37 -6.59
N ALA A 79 -1.72 5.83 -7.69
CA ALA A 79 -1.11 5.84 -9.01
C ALA A 79 0.21 6.61 -9.02
N LYS A 80 0.23 7.82 -8.43
CA LYS A 80 1.45 8.63 -8.30
C LYS A 80 2.56 7.85 -7.58
N LEU A 81 2.27 7.25 -6.43
CA LEU A 81 3.25 6.48 -5.67
C LEU A 81 3.83 5.30 -6.46
N LEU A 82 2.99 4.61 -7.24
CA LEU A 82 3.43 3.46 -8.03
C LEU A 82 4.25 3.86 -9.26
N ILE A 83 4.06 5.11 -9.75
CA ILE A 83 4.81 5.68 -10.88
C ILE A 83 6.17 6.24 -10.42
N ASP A 84 6.23 6.82 -9.23
CA ASP A 84 7.44 7.42 -8.69
C ASP A 84 8.53 6.37 -8.43
N ASP A 85 9.79 6.80 -8.53
CA ASP A 85 10.95 5.96 -8.19
C ASP A 85 11.18 5.96 -6.69
N ILE A 86 10.54 5.01 -6.01
CA ILE A 86 10.60 4.83 -4.55
C ILE A 86 11.10 3.42 -4.21
N GLN A 87 11.83 3.30 -3.12
CA GLN A 87 12.37 2.03 -2.62
C GLN A 87 11.59 1.50 -1.42
N LEU A 88 10.83 2.36 -0.74
CA LEU A 88 9.92 1.98 0.35
C LEU A 88 8.60 2.71 0.18
N VAL A 89 7.51 1.96 0.18
CA VAL A 89 6.16 2.53 0.20
C VAL A 89 5.46 2.23 1.52
N LEU A 90 4.86 3.27 2.10
CA LEU A 90 4.03 3.19 3.30
C LEU A 90 2.57 3.33 2.86
N LEU A 91 1.79 2.28 3.03
CA LEU A 91 0.39 2.21 2.63
C LEU A 91 -0.50 2.07 3.85
N ASP A 92 -1.38 3.04 4.04
CA ASP A 92 -2.40 3.03 5.08
C ASP A 92 -3.76 2.83 4.44
N GLU A 93 -4.38 1.66 4.69
CA GLU A 93 -5.66 1.22 4.12
C GLU A 93 -5.73 1.42 2.59
N PRO A 94 -4.79 0.87 1.80
CA PRO A 94 -4.71 1.13 0.37
C PRO A 94 -5.85 0.50 -0.43
N THR A 95 -6.53 -0.49 0.11
CA THR A 95 -7.64 -1.20 -0.53
C THR A 95 -8.98 -0.44 -0.42
N ASN A 96 -9.06 0.55 0.46
CA ASN A 96 -10.24 1.39 0.58
C ASN A 96 -10.49 2.13 -0.74
N HIS A 97 -11.75 2.15 -1.18
CA HIS A 97 -12.21 2.77 -2.42
C HIS A 97 -11.74 2.07 -3.72
N LEU A 98 -11.17 0.88 -3.62
CA LEU A 98 -10.94 -0.01 -4.75
C LEU A 98 -12.06 -1.06 -4.81
N ASP A 99 -12.46 -1.43 -6.02
CA ASP A 99 -13.25 -2.62 -6.25
C ASP A 99 -12.40 -3.89 -6.14
N VAL A 100 -13.03 -5.05 -6.20
CA VAL A 100 -12.35 -6.35 -6.05
C VAL A 100 -11.25 -6.53 -7.11
N GLU A 101 -11.49 -6.05 -8.32
CA GLU A 101 -10.53 -6.16 -9.44
C GLU A 101 -9.33 -5.25 -9.19
N GLY A 102 -9.56 -4.02 -8.71
CA GLY A 102 -8.50 -3.07 -8.34
C GLY A 102 -7.64 -3.57 -7.18
N VAL A 103 -8.25 -4.19 -6.15
CA VAL A 103 -7.51 -4.82 -5.04
C VAL A 103 -6.64 -5.97 -5.53
N ALA A 104 -7.19 -6.86 -6.36
CA ALA A 104 -6.45 -7.99 -6.93
C ALA A 104 -5.31 -7.52 -7.83
N TRP A 105 -5.55 -6.49 -8.65
CA TRP A 105 -4.52 -5.89 -9.49
C TRP A 105 -3.39 -5.29 -8.64
N LEU A 106 -3.74 -4.51 -7.59
CA LEU A 106 -2.75 -3.88 -6.71
C LEU A 106 -1.86 -4.93 -6.03
N ALA A 107 -2.46 -6.01 -5.51
CA ALA A 107 -1.70 -7.10 -4.90
C ALA A 107 -0.73 -7.72 -5.92
N ALA A 108 -1.20 -8.05 -7.12
CA ALA A 108 -0.37 -8.61 -8.18
C ALA A 108 0.74 -7.64 -8.63
N HIS A 109 0.45 -6.34 -8.71
CA HIS A 109 1.43 -5.32 -9.07
C HIS A 109 2.53 -5.20 -8.02
N LEU A 110 2.19 -5.13 -6.73
CA LEU A 110 3.17 -5.06 -5.64
C LEU A 110 4.04 -6.31 -5.55
N LYS A 111 3.46 -7.50 -5.75
CA LYS A 111 4.22 -8.77 -5.77
C LYS A 111 5.27 -8.84 -6.87
N LYS A 112 5.05 -8.20 -8.01
CA LYS A 112 6.02 -8.13 -9.11
C LYS A 112 7.20 -7.18 -8.83
N ARG A 113 7.03 -6.23 -7.91
CA ARG A 113 8.02 -5.19 -7.60
C ARG A 113 9.02 -5.70 -6.56
N THR A 114 10.02 -6.45 -7.01
CA THR A 114 11.10 -6.97 -6.14
C THR A 114 12.09 -5.90 -5.67
N ASP A 115 12.05 -4.74 -6.29
CA ASP A 115 12.84 -3.54 -5.98
C ASP A 115 12.20 -2.64 -4.91
N LEU A 116 10.97 -2.94 -4.50
CA LEU A 116 10.14 -2.12 -3.62
C LEU A 116 9.88 -2.84 -2.29
N ALA A 117 10.29 -2.23 -1.19
CA ALA A 117 9.83 -2.63 0.14
C ALA A 117 8.45 -2.03 0.42
N VAL A 118 7.54 -2.84 0.95
CA VAL A 118 6.16 -2.43 1.26
C VAL A 118 5.90 -2.57 2.74
N LEU A 119 5.47 -1.48 3.37
CA LEU A 119 4.89 -1.51 4.72
C LEU A 119 3.43 -1.10 4.61
N VAL A 120 2.54 -2.01 4.95
CA VAL A 120 1.10 -1.81 4.82
C VAL A 120 0.39 -1.96 6.15
N VAL A 121 -0.58 -1.08 6.40
CA VAL A 121 -1.58 -1.19 7.47
C VAL A 121 -2.94 -1.33 6.80
N THR A 122 -3.62 -2.45 7.02
CA THR A 122 -4.97 -2.69 6.48
C THR A 122 -5.70 -3.76 7.29
N HIS A 123 -7.02 -3.72 7.20
CA HIS A 123 -7.91 -4.78 7.72
C HIS A 123 -8.31 -5.81 6.64
N ASP A 124 -7.87 -5.63 5.41
CA ASP A 124 -8.10 -6.58 4.32
C ASP A 124 -7.16 -7.78 4.45
N ARG A 125 -7.72 -8.85 5.00
CA ARG A 125 -6.98 -10.08 5.33
C ARG A 125 -6.44 -10.79 4.10
N TRP A 126 -7.24 -10.81 3.02
CA TRP A 126 -6.82 -11.41 1.78
C TRP A 126 -5.63 -10.67 1.18
N PHE A 127 -5.70 -9.34 1.18
CA PHE A 127 -4.60 -8.50 0.68
C PHE A 127 -3.31 -8.73 1.47
N LEU A 128 -3.40 -8.82 2.82
CA LEU A 128 -2.24 -9.14 3.66
C LEU A 128 -1.66 -10.51 3.32
N ASP A 129 -2.49 -11.55 3.17
CA ASP A 129 -2.02 -12.89 2.81
C ASP A 129 -1.34 -12.92 1.44
N GLU A 130 -1.80 -12.08 0.49
CA GLU A 130 -1.23 -12.03 -0.84
C GLU A 130 0.12 -11.34 -0.93
N ILE A 131 0.36 -10.27 -0.14
CA ILE A 131 1.52 -9.40 -0.38
C ILE A 131 2.56 -9.41 0.73
N THR A 132 2.26 -9.97 1.92
CA THR A 132 3.17 -9.86 3.05
C THR A 132 3.91 -11.16 3.35
N ASP A 133 5.22 -11.03 3.56
CA ASP A 133 6.09 -12.12 4.03
C ASP A 133 6.21 -12.12 5.56
N ARG A 134 5.84 -11.01 6.21
CA ARG A 134 5.88 -10.82 7.67
C ARG A 134 4.72 -9.98 8.15
N THR A 135 4.23 -10.32 9.33
CA THR A 135 3.19 -9.57 10.02
C THR A 135 3.72 -9.03 11.33
N TRP A 136 3.49 -7.75 11.58
CA TRP A 136 3.81 -7.09 12.84
C TRP A 136 2.54 -6.82 13.64
N GLU A 137 2.49 -7.34 14.84
CA GLU A 137 1.42 -7.02 15.80
C GLU A 137 1.91 -5.98 16.80
N VAL A 138 1.20 -4.86 16.90
CA VAL A 138 1.52 -3.82 17.90
C VAL A 138 0.65 -4.04 19.14
N VAL A 139 1.26 -4.50 20.22
CA VAL A 139 0.58 -4.82 21.49
C VAL A 139 1.29 -4.16 22.65
N GLN A 140 0.55 -3.40 23.46
CA GLN A 140 1.06 -2.75 24.68
C GLN A 140 2.35 -1.96 24.50
N GLY A 141 2.50 -1.29 23.34
CA GLY A 141 3.66 -0.48 23.03
C GLY A 141 4.89 -1.26 22.54
N ALA A 142 4.78 -2.58 22.38
CA ALA A 142 5.78 -3.44 21.76
C ALA A 142 5.32 -3.93 20.39
N VAL A 143 6.28 -4.31 19.56
CA VAL A 143 6.03 -4.93 18.25
C VAL A 143 6.42 -6.39 18.33
N GLU A 144 5.48 -7.29 18.08
CA GLU A 144 5.72 -8.72 17.91
C GLU A 144 5.72 -9.07 16.44
N GLU A 145 6.72 -9.83 16.01
CA GLU A 145 6.92 -10.23 14.61
C GLU A 145 6.51 -11.68 14.40
N TYR A 146 5.82 -11.93 13.28
CA TYR A 146 5.39 -13.24 12.82
C TYR A 146 5.77 -13.43 11.35
N ASP A 147 6.26 -14.60 11.00
CA ASP A 147 6.52 -14.97 9.61
C ASP A 147 5.20 -15.25 8.88
N GLY A 148 5.09 -14.75 7.64
CA GLY A 148 3.93 -14.93 6.77
C GLY A 148 2.87 -13.84 6.90
N GLY A 149 1.79 -14.01 6.15
CA GLY A 149 0.64 -13.12 6.10
C GLY A 149 -0.32 -13.29 7.28
N TYR A 150 -1.53 -12.75 7.12
CA TYR A 150 -2.54 -12.73 8.19
C TYR A 150 -2.93 -14.13 8.68
N SER A 151 -3.13 -15.08 7.76
CA SER A 151 -3.50 -16.47 8.11
C SER A 151 -2.43 -17.17 8.94
N ALA A 152 -1.16 -17.00 8.57
CA ALA A 152 -0.03 -17.53 9.32
C ALA A 152 0.09 -16.89 10.71
N PHE A 153 -0.10 -15.58 10.80
CA PHE A 153 -0.16 -14.84 12.07
C PHE A 153 -1.22 -15.40 13.03
N VAL A 154 -2.45 -15.61 12.54
CA VAL A 154 -3.55 -16.14 13.36
C VAL A 154 -3.22 -17.53 13.91
N LEU A 155 -2.66 -18.41 13.07
CA LEU A 155 -2.25 -19.75 13.49
C LEU A 155 -1.12 -19.70 14.54
N ALA A 156 -0.08 -18.93 14.31
CA ALA A 156 1.04 -18.79 15.23
C ALA A 156 0.59 -18.21 16.59
N LYS A 157 -0.30 -17.23 16.58
CA LYS A 157 -0.87 -16.65 17.80
C LYS A 157 -1.71 -17.64 18.60
N ALA A 158 -2.54 -18.43 17.93
CA ALA A 158 -3.33 -19.49 18.55
C ALA A 158 -2.45 -20.57 19.21
N GLU A 159 -1.37 -20.95 18.55
CA GLU A 159 -0.40 -21.92 19.07
C GLU A 159 0.33 -21.39 20.30
N ARG A 160 0.83 -20.16 20.28
CA ARG A 160 1.47 -19.50 21.45
C ARG A 160 0.51 -19.45 22.64
N SER A 161 -0.76 -19.12 22.41
CA SER A 161 -1.79 -19.09 23.47
C SER A 161 -2.02 -20.46 24.10
N ARG A 162 -2.11 -21.54 23.29
CA ARG A 162 -2.25 -22.92 23.78
C ARG A 162 -1.05 -23.34 24.61
N GLN A 163 0.17 -23.04 24.16
CA GLN A 163 1.40 -23.38 24.87
C GLN A 163 1.49 -22.63 26.19
N ALA A 164 1.13 -21.34 26.23
CA ALA A 164 1.08 -20.57 27.47
C ALA A 164 0.09 -21.16 28.50
N SER A 165 -1.13 -21.48 28.07
CA SER A 165 -2.15 -22.08 28.91
C SER A 165 -1.73 -23.48 29.47
N ALA A 166 -1.10 -24.29 28.62
CA ALA A 166 -0.59 -25.60 29.02
C ALA A 166 0.55 -25.49 30.04
N THR A 167 1.42 -24.50 29.90
CA THR A 167 2.52 -24.23 30.84
C THR A 167 1.98 -23.75 32.20
N GLU A 168 0.99 -22.86 32.18
CA GLU A 168 0.35 -22.35 33.38
C GLU A 168 -0.40 -23.45 34.13
N ALA A 169 -1.15 -24.31 33.44
CA ALA A 169 -1.81 -25.45 34.01
C ALA A 169 -0.84 -26.45 34.68
N ARG A 170 0.32 -26.71 34.09
CA ARG A 170 1.38 -27.54 34.68
C ARG A 170 1.95 -26.91 35.96
N ARG A 171 2.12 -25.59 35.98
CA ARG A 171 2.66 -24.85 37.13
C ARG A 171 1.69 -24.82 38.31
N ASN A 172 0.38 -24.77 38.03
CA ASN A 172 -0.65 -24.76 39.08
C ASN A 172 -0.97 -26.16 39.66
N ASN A 173 -0.49 -27.23 39.01
CA ASN A 173 -0.66 -28.62 39.45
C ASN A 173 0.59 -29.18 40.18
N LEU A 174 1.60 -28.36 40.43
CA LEU A 174 2.77 -28.66 41.27
C LEU A 174 2.64 -28.00 42.66
#